data_7abd16e79e967eb43f7aa6ac05013869
#
_entry.id   7abd16e79e967eb43f7aa6ac05013869
#
_cell.length_a   1.000
_cell.length_b   1.000
_cell.length_c   1.000
_cell.angle_alpha   90.00
_cell.angle_beta   90.00
_cell.angle_gamma   90.00
#
_symmetry.space_group_name_H-M   'P 1'
#
loop_
_entity.id
_entity.type
_entity.pdbx_description
1 polymer ?
#
loop_
_entity_poly.entity_id
_entity_poly.type
_entity_poly.pdbx_seq_one_letter_code
_entity_poly.pdbx_strand_id
1 'polypeptide(L)'
;MNETAEPGRWMSAADASLLLGVRTASLYAYVSRGLIRASEHPDDPRARLYARTDIEALIERKRRQARPAAAAATALDWGMPVLSTRISGIADGRLAYRGQDAIKLADLATLEDIAALLWSLPAPEFAVADQPSNRGVGSPIDHAAATLVATLPQSVPGERGTRLAQRAARLVGLIATAATGASLEPGPLHLAIARAWKAETAADAIRRALVLVADHELNASTFAVRVTASTGASLTHALIAGLVTLAGPVHGGATQRASAFFAEAERIGDAEAAVQGRLTRGEPIPAFGHRLYPKGDPRAHALLTAAPPTPFDASLIAAVERVLGVAPSIDIALAALERRFALPRDSALALFAIGRSVGWIAHAMEQSETGQLIRPRAATA
;
A
#
# COMPACT_ATOMS: atom_id res chain seq x y z
N MET A 1 -10.85 39.52 25.50
CA MET A 1 -9.42 39.62 25.03
C MET A 1 -9.46 39.70 23.54
N ASN A 2 -9.15 40.88 22.96
CA ASN A 2 -9.09 41.09 21.51
C ASN A 2 -7.88 40.35 20.95
N GLU A 3 -8.11 39.29 20.18
CA GLU A 3 -7.06 38.71 19.32
C GLU A 3 -6.79 39.72 18.19
N THR A 4 -5.71 40.48 18.32
CA THR A 4 -5.19 41.41 17.33
C THR A 4 -4.92 40.65 16.03
N ALA A 5 -5.51 41.16 14.94
CA ALA A 5 -5.45 40.58 13.60
C ALA A 5 -4.00 40.54 13.08
N GLU A 6 -3.44 39.34 12.88
CA GLU A 6 -2.21 39.17 12.11
C GLU A 6 -2.43 39.70 10.69
N PRO A 7 -1.48 40.49 10.12
CA PRO A 7 -1.58 41.00 8.76
C PRO A 7 -1.61 39.81 7.76
N GLY A 8 -2.67 39.72 6.98
CA GLY A 8 -2.85 38.65 5.95
C GLY A 8 -3.89 37.57 6.25
N ARG A 9 -4.38 37.48 7.48
CA ARG A 9 -5.39 36.47 7.89
C ARG A 9 -6.82 36.86 7.43
N TRP A 10 -7.07 38.14 7.24
CA TRP A 10 -8.37 38.71 6.90
C TRP A 10 -8.27 39.55 5.61
N MET A 11 -9.38 39.63 4.86
CA MET A 11 -9.45 40.41 3.62
C MET A 11 -10.76 41.19 3.53
N SER A 12 -10.77 42.27 2.72
CA SER A 12 -11.95 43.09 2.50
C SER A 12 -13.04 42.34 1.72
N ALA A 13 -14.28 42.87 1.75
CA ALA A 13 -15.38 42.36 0.95
C ALA A 13 -15.10 42.44 -0.56
N ALA A 14 -14.38 43.48 -1.02
CA ALA A 14 -14.00 43.65 -2.40
C ALA A 14 -13.01 42.56 -2.85
N ASP A 15 -11.93 42.35 -2.09
CA ASP A 15 -10.93 41.32 -2.39
C ASP A 15 -11.54 39.91 -2.34
N ALA A 16 -12.37 39.63 -1.33
CA ALA A 16 -13.04 38.37 -1.19
C ALA A 16 -13.99 38.07 -2.37
N SER A 17 -14.74 39.09 -2.80
CA SER A 17 -15.64 39.00 -3.97
C SER A 17 -14.87 38.78 -5.27
N LEU A 18 -13.76 39.51 -5.47
CA LEU A 18 -12.90 39.37 -6.63
C LEU A 18 -12.29 37.95 -6.70
N LEU A 19 -11.71 37.47 -5.62
CA LEU A 19 -11.10 36.15 -5.55
C LEU A 19 -12.10 35.01 -5.76
N LEU A 20 -13.31 35.10 -5.22
CA LEU A 20 -14.37 34.11 -5.38
C LEU A 20 -15.10 34.21 -6.73
N GLY A 21 -14.92 35.29 -7.49
CA GLY A 21 -15.66 35.57 -8.71
C GLY A 21 -17.17 35.72 -8.48
N VAL A 22 -17.58 36.35 -7.37
CA VAL A 22 -18.98 36.52 -6.96
C VAL A 22 -19.30 37.97 -6.61
N ARG A 23 -20.59 38.33 -6.65
CA ARG A 23 -21.02 39.64 -6.16
C ARG A 23 -20.92 39.72 -4.64
N THR A 24 -20.65 40.89 -4.08
CA THR A 24 -20.52 41.11 -2.62
C THR A 24 -21.75 40.63 -1.85
N ALA A 25 -22.95 40.77 -2.40
CA ALA A 25 -24.20 40.23 -1.81
C ALA A 25 -24.14 38.71 -1.61
N SER A 26 -23.41 37.97 -2.43
CA SER A 26 -23.25 36.52 -2.30
C SER A 26 -22.36 36.13 -1.12
N LEU A 27 -21.45 37.01 -0.64
CA LEU A 27 -20.62 36.75 0.54
C LEU A 27 -21.48 36.56 1.79
N TYR A 28 -22.54 37.36 1.93
CA TYR A 28 -23.46 37.24 3.07
C TYR A 28 -24.14 35.85 3.11
N ALA A 29 -24.47 35.32 1.93
CA ALA A 29 -25.06 33.98 1.85
C ALA A 29 -24.06 32.86 2.23
N TYR A 30 -22.76 33.06 1.99
CA TYR A 30 -21.73 32.11 2.42
C TYR A 30 -21.45 32.21 3.92
N VAL A 31 -21.49 33.43 4.49
CA VAL A 31 -21.37 33.63 5.94
C VAL A 31 -22.57 33.06 6.69
N SER A 32 -23.80 33.32 6.23
CA SER A 32 -25.01 32.79 6.85
C SER A 32 -25.10 31.26 6.83
N ARG A 33 -24.43 30.60 5.86
CA ARG A 33 -24.30 29.15 5.78
C ARG A 33 -23.10 28.57 6.53
N GLY A 34 -22.35 29.41 7.26
CA GLY A 34 -21.16 29.00 8.01
C GLY A 34 -19.96 28.59 7.14
N LEU A 35 -19.95 28.94 5.85
CA LEU A 35 -18.90 28.58 4.90
C LEU A 35 -17.73 29.57 4.90
N ILE A 36 -17.91 30.78 5.39
CA ILE A 36 -16.90 31.84 5.52
C ILE A 36 -17.11 32.52 6.86
N ARG A 37 -16.06 32.62 7.66
CA ARG A 37 -16.08 33.43 8.89
C ARG A 37 -15.91 34.90 8.53
N ALA A 38 -16.67 35.77 9.19
CA ALA A 38 -16.59 37.21 9.06
C ALA A 38 -16.34 37.86 10.42
N SER A 39 -15.59 38.97 10.43
CA SER A 39 -15.31 39.81 11.58
C SER A 39 -15.63 41.26 11.25
N GLU A 40 -15.80 42.10 12.25
CA GLU A 40 -15.95 43.53 12.09
C GLU A 40 -14.61 44.16 11.71
N HIS A 41 -14.65 45.19 10.84
CA HIS A 41 -13.45 45.97 10.52
C HIS A 41 -13.06 46.87 11.70
N PRO A 42 -11.78 46.88 12.13
CA PRO A 42 -11.39 47.61 13.34
C PRO A 42 -11.64 49.14 13.23
N ASP A 43 -11.53 49.71 12.05
CA ASP A 43 -11.62 51.18 11.83
C ASP A 43 -12.93 51.61 11.12
N ASP A 44 -13.80 50.68 10.69
CA ASP A 44 -15.07 50.99 10.03
C ASP A 44 -16.16 50.01 10.47
N PRO A 45 -17.08 50.42 11.38
CA PRO A 45 -18.18 49.58 11.89
C PRO A 45 -19.18 49.12 10.82
N ARG A 46 -19.17 49.72 9.61
CA ARG A 46 -20.05 49.35 8.49
C ARG A 46 -19.40 48.33 7.56
N ALA A 47 -18.07 48.10 7.67
CA ALA A 47 -17.31 47.17 6.87
C ALA A 47 -17.14 45.81 7.63
N ARG A 48 -17.03 44.74 6.87
CA ARG A 48 -16.70 43.40 7.39
C ARG A 48 -15.46 42.87 6.72
N LEU A 49 -14.69 42.14 7.49
CA LEU A 49 -13.54 41.38 7.05
C LEU A 49 -13.91 39.89 6.96
N TYR A 50 -13.31 39.19 5.99
CA TYR A 50 -13.58 37.80 5.68
C TYR A 50 -12.32 36.95 5.84
N ALA A 51 -12.42 35.78 6.46
CA ALA A 51 -11.28 34.90 6.69
C ALA A 51 -10.69 34.40 5.36
N ARG A 52 -9.43 34.72 5.08
CA ARG A 52 -8.71 34.34 3.87
C ARG A 52 -8.69 32.82 3.67
N THR A 53 -8.43 32.07 4.74
CA THR A 53 -8.37 30.61 4.70
C THR A 53 -9.70 29.96 4.27
N ASP A 54 -10.83 30.53 4.70
CA ASP A 54 -12.15 30.00 4.33
C ASP A 54 -12.49 30.31 2.87
N ILE A 55 -12.05 31.47 2.37
CA ILE A 55 -12.20 31.87 0.96
C ILE A 55 -11.36 31.00 0.07
N GLU A 56 -10.10 30.74 0.41
CA GLU A 56 -9.21 29.85 -0.34
C GLU A 56 -9.75 28.41 -0.37
N ALA A 57 -10.25 27.92 0.76
CA ALA A 57 -10.90 26.61 0.82
C ALA A 57 -12.16 26.53 -0.05
N LEU A 58 -12.94 27.60 -0.12
CA LEU A 58 -14.15 27.66 -0.95
C LEU A 58 -13.81 27.74 -2.45
N ILE A 59 -12.76 28.46 -2.82
CA ILE A 59 -12.23 28.53 -4.19
C ILE A 59 -11.77 27.12 -4.62
N GLU A 60 -11.00 26.45 -3.79
CA GLU A 60 -10.51 25.11 -4.08
C GLU A 60 -11.68 24.11 -4.20
N ARG A 61 -12.68 24.22 -3.36
CA ARG A 61 -13.91 23.42 -3.46
C ARG A 61 -14.66 23.70 -4.77
N LYS A 62 -14.79 24.96 -5.20
CA LYS A 62 -15.39 25.34 -6.49
C LYS A 62 -14.57 24.83 -7.69
N ARG A 63 -13.24 24.92 -7.63
CA ARG A 63 -12.33 24.38 -8.67
C ARG A 63 -12.51 22.87 -8.84
N ARG A 64 -12.62 22.14 -7.73
CA ARG A 64 -12.90 20.69 -7.76
C ARG A 64 -14.26 20.37 -8.36
N GLN A 65 -15.29 21.17 -8.07
CA GLN A 65 -16.62 21.00 -8.65
C GLN A 65 -16.71 21.41 -10.11
N ALA A 66 -15.92 22.39 -10.54
CA ALA A 66 -15.93 22.88 -11.92
C ALA A 66 -15.13 22.02 -12.92
N ARG A 67 -14.24 21.11 -12.42
CA ARG A 67 -13.45 20.18 -13.23
C ARG A 67 -13.45 18.77 -12.64
N PRO A 68 -14.62 18.08 -12.59
CA PRO A 68 -14.71 16.76 -11.99
C PRO A 68 -13.78 15.73 -12.68
N ALA A 69 -13.60 15.84 -14.00
CA ALA A 69 -12.75 14.95 -14.78
C ALA A 69 -11.24 15.14 -14.45
N ALA A 70 -10.78 16.37 -14.28
CA ALA A 70 -9.39 16.64 -13.91
C ALA A 70 -9.10 16.23 -12.47
N ALA A 71 -10.05 16.44 -11.54
CA ALA A 71 -9.93 15.98 -10.17
C ALA A 71 -9.94 14.44 -10.08
N ALA A 72 -10.78 13.78 -10.88
CA ALA A 72 -10.83 12.32 -10.97
C ALA A 72 -9.54 11.73 -11.59
N ALA A 73 -8.99 12.38 -12.62
CA ALA A 73 -7.73 11.94 -13.24
C ALA A 73 -6.56 12.03 -12.26
N THR A 74 -6.44 13.13 -11.50
CA THR A 74 -5.40 13.28 -10.46
C THR A 74 -5.61 12.35 -9.27
N ALA A 75 -6.84 11.95 -8.97
CA ALA A 75 -7.13 11.04 -7.87
C ALA A 75 -6.65 9.60 -8.16
N LEU A 76 -6.56 9.21 -9.45
CA LEU A 76 -6.10 7.88 -9.86
C LEU A 76 -4.57 7.80 -10.07
N ASP A 77 -3.83 8.91 -10.02
CA ASP A 77 -2.37 8.95 -10.20
C ASP A 77 -1.69 9.50 -8.93
N TRP A 78 -1.57 8.67 -7.89
CA TRP A 78 -0.90 9.00 -6.63
C TRP A 78 -1.41 10.29 -5.94
N GLY A 79 -2.60 10.72 -6.33
CA GLY A 79 -3.18 11.99 -5.94
C GLY A 79 -4.07 11.92 -4.70
N MET A 80 -5.32 12.38 -4.85
CA MET A 80 -6.25 12.45 -3.71
C MET A 80 -6.83 11.08 -3.36
N PRO A 81 -7.06 10.77 -2.07
CA PRO A 81 -7.74 9.56 -1.65
C PRO A 81 -9.12 9.43 -2.33
N VAL A 82 -9.36 8.30 -3.00
CA VAL A 82 -10.63 8.01 -3.70
C VAL A 82 -11.62 7.21 -2.85
N LEU A 83 -11.11 6.46 -1.87
CA LEU A 83 -11.89 5.66 -0.93
C LEU A 83 -11.36 5.86 0.48
N SER A 84 -12.26 5.87 1.46
CA SER A 84 -11.88 5.79 2.87
C SER A 84 -11.58 4.35 3.28
N THR A 85 -10.66 4.19 4.22
CA THR A 85 -10.34 2.90 4.85
C THR A 85 -9.96 3.07 6.31
N ARG A 86 -10.28 2.07 7.13
CA ARG A 86 -9.86 1.93 8.52
C ARG A 86 -8.76 0.88 8.67
N ILE A 87 -8.32 0.27 7.57
CA ILE A 87 -7.39 -0.86 7.57
C ILE A 87 -5.97 -0.38 7.80
N SER A 88 -5.49 0.54 6.97
CA SER A 88 -4.17 1.14 7.12
C SER A 88 -4.15 2.59 6.66
N GLY A 89 -3.11 3.31 7.06
CA GLY A 89 -2.89 4.69 6.64
C GLY A 89 -1.43 5.07 6.71
N ILE A 90 -1.04 6.02 5.86
CA ILE A 90 0.30 6.59 5.84
C ILE A 90 0.19 8.08 6.18
N ALA A 91 0.77 8.46 7.30
CA ALA A 91 0.83 9.85 7.74
C ALA A 91 2.26 10.18 8.18
N ASP A 92 2.78 11.33 7.74
CA ASP A 92 4.14 11.79 8.04
C ASP A 92 5.22 10.74 7.74
N GLY A 93 5.03 9.96 6.68
CA GLY A 93 5.94 8.90 6.26
C GLY A 93 5.93 7.66 7.18
N ARG A 94 4.91 7.49 8.02
CA ARG A 94 4.72 6.32 8.90
C ARG A 94 3.51 5.52 8.47
N LEU A 95 3.72 4.21 8.28
CA LEU A 95 2.65 3.26 8.00
C LEU A 95 2.05 2.78 9.32
N ALA A 96 0.72 2.82 9.41
CA ALA A 96 -0.01 2.28 10.55
C ALA A 96 -1.08 1.28 10.10
N TYR A 97 -1.26 0.21 10.86
CA TYR A 97 -2.33 -0.79 10.72
C TYR A 97 -3.37 -0.55 11.81
N ARG A 98 -4.57 -0.13 11.44
CA ARG A 98 -5.63 0.30 12.37
C ARG A 98 -5.12 1.25 13.47
N GLY A 99 -4.28 2.22 13.08
CA GLY A 99 -3.68 3.21 13.97
C GLY A 99 -2.45 2.74 14.76
N GLN A 100 -2.03 1.47 14.66
CA GLN A 100 -0.82 0.95 15.29
C GLN A 100 0.35 1.00 14.30
N ASP A 101 1.50 1.47 14.74
CA ASP A 101 2.72 1.61 13.93
C ASP A 101 3.18 0.24 13.39
N ALA A 102 3.19 0.09 12.07
CA ALA A 102 3.52 -1.17 11.41
C ALA A 102 4.96 -1.64 11.66
N ILE A 103 5.89 -0.70 11.86
CA ILE A 103 7.29 -1.03 12.15
C ILE A 103 7.40 -1.64 13.55
N LYS A 104 6.73 -1.04 14.55
CA LYS A 104 6.70 -1.59 15.91
C LYS A 104 5.99 -2.95 15.96
N LEU A 105 4.92 -3.12 15.18
CA LEU A 105 4.27 -4.43 15.06
C LEU A 105 5.22 -5.48 14.47
N ALA A 106 6.04 -5.12 13.49
CA ALA A 106 7.02 -6.03 12.91
C ALA A 106 8.12 -6.49 13.88
N ASP A 107 8.30 -5.83 15.02
CA ASP A 107 9.27 -6.29 16.03
C ASP A 107 8.82 -7.56 16.76
N LEU A 108 7.52 -7.73 17.01
CA LEU A 108 7.00 -8.80 17.86
C LEU A 108 5.84 -9.60 17.24
N ALA A 109 4.99 -8.99 16.42
CA ALA A 109 3.79 -9.61 15.89
C ALA A 109 4.09 -10.65 14.80
N THR A 110 3.23 -11.64 14.70
CA THR A 110 3.17 -12.61 13.60
C THR A 110 2.18 -12.14 12.53
N LEU A 111 2.15 -12.81 11.37
CA LEU A 111 1.14 -12.51 10.35
C LEU A 111 -0.28 -12.85 10.83
N GLU A 112 -0.40 -13.86 11.69
CA GLU A 112 -1.64 -14.24 12.38
C GLU A 112 -2.17 -13.12 13.27
N ASP A 113 -1.28 -12.46 14.03
CA ASP A 113 -1.63 -11.29 14.87
C ASP A 113 -2.08 -10.11 14.01
N ILE A 114 -1.38 -9.88 12.89
CA ILE A 114 -1.78 -8.84 11.93
C ILE A 114 -3.12 -9.17 11.27
N ALA A 115 -3.37 -10.42 10.95
CA ALA A 115 -4.68 -10.85 10.44
C ALA A 115 -5.78 -10.58 11.47
N ALA A 116 -5.56 -10.94 12.74
CA ALA A 116 -6.50 -10.64 13.83
C ALA A 116 -6.78 -9.13 13.94
N LEU A 117 -5.72 -8.32 13.90
CA LEU A 117 -5.83 -6.87 13.96
C LEU A 117 -6.62 -6.32 12.77
N LEU A 118 -6.23 -6.66 11.53
CA LEU A 118 -6.81 -6.08 10.31
C LEU A 118 -8.25 -6.56 10.07
N TRP A 119 -8.54 -7.82 10.35
CA TRP A 119 -9.88 -8.40 10.16
C TRP A 119 -10.82 -8.10 11.35
N SER A 120 -10.29 -7.64 12.47
CA SER A 120 -11.06 -7.48 13.74
C SER A 120 -11.73 -8.79 14.17
N LEU A 121 -10.97 -9.90 14.07
CA LEU A 121 -11.37 -11.26 14.40
C LEU A 121 -10.28 -11.90 15.26
N PRO A 122 -10.57 -13.01 15.98
CA PRO A 122 -9.52 -13.77 16.66
C PRO A 122 -8.40 -14.18 15.70
N ALA A 123 -7.18 -14.32 16.23
CA ALA A 123 -6.02 -14.74 15.43
C ALA A 123 -6.33 -16.08 14.73
N PRO A 124 -6.19 -16.13 13.38
CA PRO A 124 -6.46 -17.35 12.66
C PRO A 124 -5.30 -18.34 12.78
N GLU A 125 -5.61 -19.62 12.68
CA GLU A 125 -4.63 -20.61 12.24
C GLU A 125 -4.73 -20.69 10.72
N PHE A 126 -3.66 -20.38 10.00
CA PHE A 126 -3.66 -20.48 8.55
C PHE A 126 -3.66 -21.96 8.16
N ALA A 127 -4.77 -22.40 7.61
CA ALA A 127 -4.95 -23.79 7.24
C ALA A 127 -3.91 -24.20 6.20
N VAL A 128 -3.16 -25.25 6.51
CA VAL A 128 -2.21 -25.88 5.59
C VAL A 128 -3.00 -26.68 4.57
N ALA A 129 -2.65 -26.56 3.31
CA ALA A 129 -3.23 -27.36 2.24
C ALA A 129 -2.19 -28.33 1.69
N ASP A 130 -2.63 -29.53 1.34
CA ASP A 130 -1.79 -30.44 0.57
C ASP A 130 -1.42 -29.80 -0.77
N GLN A 131 -0.16 -29.96 -1.14
CA GLN A 131 0.36 -29.41 -2.39
C GLN A 131 -0.35 -29.97 -3.60
N PRO A 132 -0.71 -29.12 -4.58
CA PRO A 132 -0.89 -29.63 -5.92
C PRO A 132 0.48 -30.14 -6.42
N SER A 133 0.50 -31.41 -6.83
CA SER A 133 1.70 -32.17 -7.18
C SER A 133 2.42 -31.71 -8.46
N ASN A 134 2.04 -30.59 -9.05
CA ASN A 134 2.62 -30.12 -10.32
C ASN A 134 2.94 -28.62 -10.27
N ARG A 135 4.24 -28.32 -10.10
CA ARG A 135 4.78 -26.99 -10.38
C ARG A 135 5.01 -26.88 -11.89
N GLY A 136 4.00 -26.35 -12.60
CA GLY A 136 4.20 -25.85 -13.95
C GLY A 136 5.22 -24.71 -14.00
N VAL A 137 5.55 -24.27 -15.19
CA VAL A 137 6.31 -23.04 -15.42
C VAL A 137 5.43 -21.86 -14.96
N GLY A 138 5.94 -20.98 -14.09
CA GLY A 138 5.22 -19.81 -13.62
C GLY A 138 5.85 -19.18 -12.39
N SER A 139 5.42 -17.95 -12.08
CA SER A 139 5.83 -17.24 -10.87
C SER A 139 5.06 -17.74 -9.64
N PRO A 140 5.52 -17.44 -8.40
CA PRO A 140 4.76 -17.69 -7.18
C PRO A 140 3.32 -17.16 -7.23
N ILE A 141 3.11 -16.02 -7.88
CA ILE A 141 1.78 -15.42 -8.04
C ILE A 141 0.91 -16.23 -8.99
N ASP A 142 1.46 -16.72 -10.12
CA ASP A 142 0.72 -17.52 -11.08
C ASP A 142 0.24 -18.83 -10.44
N HIS A 143 1.10 -19.48 -9.64
CA HIS A 143 0.76 -20.69 -8.91
C HIS A 143 -0.33 -20.43 -7.86
N ALA A 144 -0.22 -19.32 -7.10
CA ALA A 144 -1.23 -18.93 -6.13
C ALA A 144 -2.58 -18.61 -6.81
N ALA A 145 -2.57 -17.87 -7.91
CA ALA A 145 -3.78 -17.56 -8.68
C ALA A 145 -4.45 -18.83 -9.24
N ALA A 146 -3.68 -19.71 -9.86
CA ALA A 146 -4.19 -20.98 -10.39
C ALA A 146 -4.81 -21.85 -9.30
N THR A 147 -4.17 -21.92 -8.12
CA THR A 147 -4.68 -22.64 -6.96
C THR A 147 -6.02 -22.06 -6.50
N LEU A 148 -6.14 -20.72 -6.41
CA LEU A 148 -7.41 -20.09 -6.03
C LEU A 148 -8.49 -20.30 -7.10
N VAL A 149 -8.15 -20.24 -8.39
CA VAL A 149 -9.10 -20.52 -9.48
C VAL A 149 -9.69 -21.93 -9.35
N ALA A 150 -8.87 -22.92 -9.00
CA ALA A 150 -9.34 -24.29 -8.79
C ALA A 150 -10.35 -24.42 -7.61
N THR A 151 -10.36 -23.46 -6.68
CA THR A 151 -11.30 -23.43 -5.55
C THR A 151 -12.61 -22.67 -5.83
N LEU A 152 -12.72 -22.00 -6.99
CA LEU A 152 -13.90 -21.20 -7.33
C LEU A 152 -15.24 -21.96 -7.26
N PRO A 153 -15.34 -23.23 -7.68
CA PRO A 153 -16.61 -23.98 -7.56
C PRO A 153 -17.10 -24.14 -6.11
N GLN A 154 -16.21 -23.99 -5.13
CA GLN A 154 -16.52 -24.09 -3.70
C GLN A 154 -16.68 -22.71 -3.03
N SER A 155 -16.55 -21.63 -3.79
CA SER A 155 -16.61 -20.28 -3.24
C SER A 155 -18.07 -19.84 -3.08
N VAL A 156 -18.36 -19.22 -1.92
CA VAL A 156 -19.71 -18.77 -1.58
C VAL A 156 -19.67 -17.27 -1.38
N PRO A 157 -20.48 -16.49 -2.13
CA PRO A 157 -20.65 -15.05 -1.86
C PRO A 157 -21.39 -14.81 -0.53
N GLY A 158 -21.09 -13.68 0.11
CA GLY A 158 -21.84 -13.24 1.29
C GLY A 158 -21.56 -14.00 2.58
N GLU A 159 -20.48 -14.79 2.66
CA GLU A 159 -20.03 -15.41 3.92
C GLU A 159 -19.77 -14.34 4.99
N ARG A 160 -20.13 -14.64 6.25
CA ARG A 160 -19.97 -13.74 7.41
C ARG A 160 -19.53 -14.51 8.66
N GLY A 161 -19.06 -13.77 9.68
CA GLY A 161 -18.69 -14.33 10.98
C GLY A 161 -17.65 -15.44 10.87
N THR A 162 -17.84 -16.51 11.63
CA THR A 162 -16.88 -17.64 11.72
C THR A 162 -16.58 -18.28 10.37
N ARG A 163 -17.58 -18.41 9.48
CA ARG A 163 -17.36 -19.01 8.14
C ARG A 163 -16.44 -18.15 7.29
N LEU A 164 -16.63 -16.82 7.33
CA LEU A 164 -15.74 -15.89 6.62
C LEU A 164 -14.32 -15.95 7.18
N ALA A 165 -14.14 -16.00 8.51
CA ALA A 165 -12.84 -16.13 9.15
C ALA A 165 -12.12 -17.44 8.75
N GLN A 166 -12.82 -18.56 8.77
CA GLN A 166 -12.29 -19.86 8.34
C GLN A 166 -11.92 -19.84 6.85
N ARG A 167 -12.77 -19.25 6.00
CA ARG A 167 -12.49 -19.09 4.58
C ARG A 167 -11.24 -18.22 4.37
N ALA A 168 -11.15 -17.11 5.04
CA ALA A 168 -10.02 -16.19 4.97
C ALA A 168 -8.71 -16.90 5.35
N ALA A 169 -8.69 -17.59 6.48
CA ALA A 169 -7.54 -18.36 6.95
C ALA A 169 -7.10 -19.43 5.93
N ARG A 170 -8.07 -20.20 5.41
CA ARG A 170 -7.80 -21.21 4.38
C ARG A 170 -7.22 -20.61 3.10
N LEU A 171 -7.73 -19.47 2.64
CA LEU A 171 -7.24 -18.83 1.42
C LEU A 171 -5.81 -18.30 1.57
N VAL A 172 -5.44 -17.77 2.75
CA VAL A 172 -4.04 -17.39 3.04
C VAL A 172 -3.14 -18.64 3.03
N GLY A 173 -3.56 -19.73 3.66
CA GLY A 173 -2.83 -21.00 3.65
C GLY A 173 -2.62 -21.54 2.23
N LEU A 174 -3.65 -21.51 1.37
CA LEU A 174 -3.56 -21.91 -0.05
C LEU A 174 -2.57 -21.03 -0.82
N ILE A 175 -2.64 -19.70 -0.65
CA ILE A 175 -1.70 -18.77 -1.27
C ILE A 175 -0.28 -19.06 -0.79
N ALA A 176 -0.08 -19.26 0.51
CA ALA A 176 1.24 -19.54 1.09
C ALA A 176 1.82 -20.85 0.55
N THR A 177 1.05 -21.94 0.57
CA THR A 177 1.47 -23.24 0.03
C THR A 177 1.82 -23.15 -1.45
N ALA A 178 0.97 -22.50 -2.26
CA ALA A 178 1.21 -22.38 -3.70
C ALA A 178 2.40 -21.46 -4.02
N ALA A 179 2.51 -20.32 -3.34
CA ALA A 179 3.57 -19.34 -3.59
C ALA A 179 4.95 -19.83 -3.11
N THR A 180 5.02 -20.50 -1.96
CA THR A 180 6.27 -21.11 -1.49
C THR A 180 6.65 -22.32 -2.31
N GLY A 181 5.65 -22.94 -2.91
CA GLY A 181 5.74 -24.14 -3.67
C GLY A 181 6.21 -25.33 -2.84
N ALA A 182 5.89 -25.38 -1.57
CA ALA A 182 6.23 -26.43 -0.63
C ALA A 182 5.03 -26.75 0.26
N SER A 183 4.91 -27.98 0.70
CA SER A 183 3.97 -28.33 1.77
C SER A 183 4.38 -27.62 3.04
N LEU A 184 3.44 -26.94 3.68
CA LEU A 184 3.67 -26.22 4.92
C LEU A 184 3.13 -27.06 6.08
N GLU A 185 3.94 -27.21 7.12
CA GLU A 185 3.51 -27.88 8.36
C GLU A 185 2.63 -26.96 9.19
N PRO A 186 1.72 -27.51 10.02
CA PRO A 186 0.94 -26.70 10.96
C PRO A 186 1.82 -25.87 11.91
N GLY A 187 1.31 -24.70 12.29
CA GLY A 187 1.98 -23.79 13.22
C GLY A 187 2.09 -22.36 12.66
N PRO A 188 2.83 -21.48 13.34
CA PRO A 188 3.04 -20.11 12.87
C PRO A 188 3.61 -20.08 11.45
N LEU A 189 2.97 -19.33 10.56
CA LEU A 189 3.23 -19.40 9.12
C LEU A 189 4.68 -19.12 8.75
N HIS A 190 5.31 -18.13 9.41
CA HIS A 190 6.72 -17.80 9.16
C HIS A 190 7.68 -18.95 9.50
N LEU A 191 7.38 -19.74 10.55
CA LEU A 191 8.16 -20.92 10.91
C LEU A 191 7.93 -22.05 9.89
N ALA A 192 6.69 -22.26 9.46
CA ALA A 192 6.35 -23.25 8.44
C ALA A 192 7.07 -22.95 7.12
N ILE A 193 7.09 -21.67 6.68
CA ILE A 193 7.81 -21.24 5.49
C ILE A 193 9.32 -21.44 5.64
N ALA A 194 9.91 -21.03 6.79
CA ALA A 194 11.34 -21.16 7.04
C ALA A 194 11.78 -22.65 6.98
N ARG A 195 11.01 -23.56 7.60
CA ARG A 195 11.26 -25.01 7.53
C ARG A 195 11.14 -25.55 6.10
N ALA A 196 10.06 -25.17 5.39
CA ALA A 196 9.83 -25.62 4.02
C ALA A 196 10.95 -25.19 3.05
N TRP A 197 11.56 -24.05 3.30
CA TRP A 197 12.71 -23.55 2.53
C TRP A 197 14.06 -23.98 3.09
N LYS A 198 14.10 -24.78 4.18
CA LYS A 198 15.32 -25.20 4.88
C LYS A 198 16.19 -24.02 5.30
N ALA A 199 15.55 -22.97 5.78
CA ALA A 199 16.15 -21.70 6.14
C ALA A 199 15.65 -21.22 7.53
N GLU A 200 15.74 -22.06 8.54
CA GLU A 200 15.22 -21.81 9.88
C GLU A 200 15.85 -20.55 10.51
N THR A 201 17.10 -20.25 10.17
CA THR A 201 17.79 -19.04 10.61
C THR A 201 17.16 -17.76 10.04
N ALA A 202 16.37 -17.86 8.96
CA ALA A 202 15.64 -16.74 8.37
C ALA A 202 14.26 -16.51 9.01
N ALA A 203 13.81 -17.34 9.94
CA ALA A 203 12.43 -17.37 10.43
C ALA A 203 11.96 -15.99 10.95
N ASP A 204 12.77 -15.30 11.77
CA ASP A 204 12.40 -13.97 12.27
C ASP A 204 12.38 -12.92 11.15
N ALA A 205 13.31 -12.97 10.21
CA ALA A 205 13.34 -12.06 9.07
C ALA A 205 12.13 -12.28 8.14
N ILE A 206 11.72 -13.54 7.92
CA ILE A 206 10.49 -13.91 7.21
C ILE A 206 9.26 -13.36 7.95
N ARG A 207 9.18 -13.53 9.26
CA ARG A 207 8.10 -13.00 10.10
C ARG A 207 7.97 -11.50 9.92
N ARG A 208 9.07 -10.75 10.07
CA ARG A 208 9.11 -9.29 9.89
C ARG A 208 8.70 -8.88 8.47
N ALA A 209 9.21 -9.56 7.46
CA ALA A 209 8.85 -9.31 6.07
C ALA A 209 7.35 -9.44 5.83
N LEU A 210 6.73 -10.54 6.29
CA LEU A 210 5.30 -10.78 6.16
C LEU A 210 4.47 -9.68 6.83
N VAL A 211 4.85 -9.25 8.02
CA VAL A 211 4.18 -8.15 8.75
C VAL A 211 4.31 -6.82 8.00
N LEU A 212 5.52 -6.47 7.55
CA LEU A 212 5.79 -5.19 6.89
C LEU A 212 5.09 -5.02 5.53
N VAL A 213 4.77 -6.12 4.86
CA VAL A 213 4.07 -6.07 3.56
C VAL A 213 2.58 -6.37 3.65
N ALA A 214 2.04 -6.63 4.86
CA ALA A 214 0.67 -7.08 5.05
C ALA A 214 -0.36 -6.12 4.46
N ASP A 215 -0.15 -4.82 4.55
CA ASP A 215 -0.98 -3.83 3.86
C ASP A 215 -0.20 -2.54 3.52
N HIS A 216 -0.75 -1.75 2.59
CA HIS A 216 -0.16 -0.48 2.18
C HIS A 216 -1.21 0.40 1.48
N GLU A 217 -2.25 0.77 2.19
CA GLU A 217 -3.36 1.58 1.69
C GLU A 217 -3.97 1.05 0.37
N LEU A 218 -4.50 1.97 -0.43
CA LEU A 218 -5.19 1.66 -1.68
C LEU A 218 -4.21 1.63 -2.87
N ASN A 219 -3.26 0.69 -2.85
CA ASN A 219 -2.44 0.42 -4.04
C ASN A 219 -3.25 -0.29 -5.13
N ALA A 220 -2.66 -0.48 -6.33
CA ALA A 220 -3.35 -1.03 -7.49
C ALA A 220 -4.04 -2.39 -7.21
N SER A 221 -3.36 -3.33 -6.56
CA SER A 221 -3.93 -4.64 -6.25
C SER A 221 -5.03 -4.56 -5.18
N THR A 222 -4.86 -3.73 -4.16
CA THR A 222 -5.89 -3.47 -3.14
C THR A 222 -7.12 -2.81 -3.76
N PHE A 223 -6.94 -1.90 -4.71
CA PHE A 223 -8.05 -1.28 -5.43
C PHE A 223 -8.82 -2.31 -6.27
N ALA A 224 -8.12 -3.19 -6.99
CA ALA A 224 -8.74 -4.28 -7.74
C ALA A 224 -9.56 -5.23 -6.84
N VAL A 225 -9.02 -5.56 -5.66
CA VAL A 225 -9.73 -6.33 -4.62
C VAL A 225 -11.02 -5.62 -4.20
N ARG A 226 -10.95 -4.33 -3.88
CA ARG A 226 -12.13 -3.55 -3.46
C ARG A 226 -13.16 -3.42 -4.58
N VAL A 227 -12.74 -3.19 -5.82
CA VAL A 227 -13.64 -3.18 -6.98
C VAL A 227 -14.37 -4.52 -7.09
N THR A 228 -13.65 -5.63 -7.03
CA THR A 228 -14.24 -6.97 -7.11
C THR A 228 -15.20 -7.24 -5.94
N ALA A 229 -14.79 -6.95 -4.71
CA ALA A 229 -15.64 -7.13 -3.53
C ALA A 229 -16.90 -6.26 -3.58
N SER A 230 -16.83 -5.05 -4.17
CA SER A 230 -17.96 -4.13 -4.30
C SER A 230 -19.09 -4.67 -5.19
N THR A 231 -18.80 -5.65 -6.03
CA THR A 231 -19.81 -6.32 -6.88
C THR A 231 -20.58 -7.42 -6.16
N GLY A 232 -20.23 -7.73 -4.91
CA GLY A 232 -20.78 -8.87 -4.17
C GLY A 232 -20.12 -10.20 -4.51
N ALA A 233 -19.02 -10.21 -5.27
CA ALA A 233 -18.25 -11.40 -5.57
C ALA A 233 -17.65 -12.02 -4.29
N SER A 234 -17.37 -13.35 -4.32
CA SER A 234 -16.80 -14.02 -3.15
C SER A 234 -15.39 -13.52 -2.83
N LEU A 235 -14.94 -13.79 -1.59
CA LEU A 235 -13.58 -13.47 -1.15
C LEU A 235 -12.51 -14.09 -2.05
N THR A 236 -12.74 -15.32 -2.56
CA THR A 236 -11.83 -15.98 -3.51
C THR A 236 -11.65 -15.16 -4.79
N HIS A 237 -12.74 -14.64 -5.39
CA HIS A 237 -12.65 -13.79 -6.57
C HIS A 237 -11.87 -12.51 -6.31
N ALA A 238 -12.10 -11.88 -5.15
CA ALA A 238 -11.40 -10.68 -4.76
C ALA A 238 -9.87 -10.92 -4.63
N LEU A 239 -9.46 -12.04 -4.03
CA LEU A 239 -8.04 -12.39 -3.90
C LEU A 239 -7.40 -12.73 -5.25
N ILE A 240 -8.12 -13.39 -6.16
CA ILE A 240 -7.63 -13.63 -7.53
C ILE A 240 -7.39 -12.28 -8.22
N ALA A 241 -8.30 -11.32 -8.11
CA ALA A 241 -8.12 -9.98 -8.68
C ALA A 241 -6.88 -9.28 -8.10
N GLY A 242 -6.63 -9.41 -6.80
CA GLY A 242 -5.42 -8.91 -6.14
C GLY A 242 -4.15 -9.54 -6.70
N LEU A 243 -4.11 -10.87 -6.79
CA LEU A 243 -2.97 -11.64 -7.31
C LEU A 243 -2.65 -11.29 -8.76
N VAL A 244 -3.63 -11.30 -9.67
CA VAL A 244 -3.40 -11.01 -11.08
C VAL A 244 -2.97 -9.55 -11.30
N THR A 245 -3.45 -8.63 -10.46
CA THR A 245 -2.99 -7.24 -10.50
C THR A 245 -1.55 -7.13 -9.97
N LEU A 246 -1.20 -7.88 -8.93
CA LEU A 246 0.16 -7.92 -8.38
C LEU A 246 1.15 -8.49 -9.40
N ALA A 247 0.75 -9.42 -10.27
CA ALA A 247 1.60 -9.97 -11.32
C ALA A 247 2.11 -8.92 -12.33
N GLY A 248 1.48 -7.74 -12.38
CA GLY A 248 1.87 -6.69 -13.31
C GLY A 248 3.32 -6.19 -13.12
N PRO A 249 4.07 -5.97 -14.23
CA PRO A 249 5.48 -5.57 -14.15
C PRO A 249 5.73 -4.23 -13.45
N VAL A 250 4.76 -3.32 -13.46
CA VAL A 250 4.86 -2.02 -12.76
C VAL A 250 4.38 -2.08 -11.31
N HIS A 251 4.02 -3.27 -10.80
CA HIS A 251 3.61 -3.50 -9.42
C HIS A 251 4.52 -4.59 -8.79
N GLY A 252 4.08 -5.83 -8.63
CA GLY A 252 4.91 -6.91 -8.04
C GLY A 252 6.19 -7.22 -8.83
N GLY A 253 6.24 -6.93 -10.11
CA GLY A 253 7.47 -7.00 -10.90
C GLY A 253 8.62 -6.10 -10.40
N ALA A 254 8.37 -5.18 -9.46
CA ALA A 254 9.43 -4.40 -8.83
C ALA A 254 10.39 -5.29 -8.03
N THR A 255 9.85 -6.24 -7.27
CA THR A 255 10.64 -7.20 -6.48
C THR A 255 11.52 -8.08 -7.38
N GLN A 256 10.98 -8.60 -8.49
CA GLN A 256 11.76 -9.40 -9.45
C GLN A 256 12.86 -8.58 -10.13
N ARG A 257 12.59 -7.32 -10.48
CA ARG A 257 13.62 -6.42 -11.03
C ARG A 257 14.70 -6.10 -10.00
N ALA A 258 14.35 -5.99 -8.70
CA ALA A 258 15.33 -5.82 -7.64
C ALA A 258 16.26 -7.04 -7.55
N SER A 259 15.71 -8.26 -7.54
CA SER A 259 16.50 -9.50 -7.54
C SER A 259 17.39 -9.61 -8.79
N ALA A 260 16.88 -9.24 -9.98
CA ALA A 260 17.66 -9.23 -11.22
C ALA A 260 18.79 -8.19 -11.17
N PHE A 261 18.57 -7.03 -10.56
CA PHE A 261 19.60 -6.00 -10.42
C PHE A 261 20.74 -6.47 -9.49
N PHE A 262 20.43 -7.11 -8.37
CA PHE A 262 21.45 -7.72 -7.52
C PHE A 262 22.26 -8.78 -8.29
N ALA A 263 21.60 -9.66 -9.04
CA ALA A 263 22.28 -10.70 -9.82
C ALA A 263 23.13 -10.12 -10.95
N GLU A 264 22.73 -9.03 -11.60
CA GLU A 264 23.52 -8.30 -12.59
C GLU A 264 24.78 -7.71 -11.96
N ALA A 265 24.62 -6.99 -10.83
CA ALA A 265 25.72 -6.36 -10.14
C ALA A 265 26.75 -7.37 -9.63
N GLU A 266 26.30 -8.52 -9.12
CA GLU A 266 27.18 -9.60 -8.69
C GLU A 266 28.02 -10.18 -9.84
N ARG A 267 27.43 -10.35 -11.05
CA ARG A 267 28.17 -10.79 -12.24
C ARG A 267 29.22 -9.77 -12.70
N ILE A 268 28.98 -8.48 -12.46
CA ILE A 268 29.96 -7.42 -12.74
C ILE A 268 31.08 -7.45 -11.69
N GLY A 269 30.76 -7.82 -10.44
CA GLY A 269 31.69 -7.90 -9.33
C GLY A 269 32.11 -6.55 -8.74
N ASP A 270 31.53 -5.43 -9.24
CA ASP A 270 31.77 -4.07 -8.78
C ASP A 270 30.44 -3.32 -8.69
N ALA A 271 30.08 -2.90 -7.49
CA ALA A 271 28.83 -2.25 -7.17
C ALA A 271 28.68 -0.88 -7.87
N GLU A 272 29.76 -0.08 -7.89
CA GLU A 272 29.73 1.24 -8.52
C GLU A 272 29.67 1.12 -10.04
N ALA A 273 30.47 0.23 -10.62
CA ALA A 273 30.45 -0.05 -12.05
C ALA A 273 29.05 -0.54 -12.50
N ALA A 274 28.39 -1.37 -11.71
CA ALA A 274 27.03 -1.83 -12.01
C ALA A 274 26.02 -0.68 -12.06
N VAL A 275 26.07 0.23 -11.09
CA VAL A 275 25.19 1.43 -11.05
C VAL A 275 25.50 2.36 -12.22
N GLN A 276 26.76 2.72 -12.44
CA GLN A 276 27.19 3.61 -13.51
C GLN A 276 26.88 3.04 -14.90
N GLY A 277 27.10 1.74 -15.08
CA GLY A 277 26.80 1.05 -16.34
C GLY A 277 25.32 1.16 -16.72
N ARG A 278 24.40 0.96 -15.79
CA ARG A 278 22.96 1.14 -16.04
C ARG A 278 22.62 2.60 -16.39
N LEU A 279 23.13 3.54 -15.60
CA LEU A 279 22.85 4.96 -15.83
C LEU A 279 23.38 5.43 -17.18
N THR A 280 24.58 4.98 -17.58
CA THR A 280 25.16 5.29 -18.91
C THR A 280 24.31 4.75 -20.06
N ARG A 281 23.65 3.60 -19.87
CA ARG A 281 22.71 3.03 -20.87
C ARG A 281 21.31 3.65 -20.79
N GLY A 282 21.06 4.61 -19.89
CA GLY A 282 19.75 5.21 -19.67
C GLY A 282 18.73 4.26 -19.01
N GLU A 283 19.21 3.20 -18.37
CA GLU A 283 18.35 2.22 -17.68
C GLU A 283 18.04 2.67 -16.25
N PRO A 284 16.80 2.53 -15.78
CA PRO A 284 16.45 2.89 -14.41
C PRO A 284 17.06 1.91 -13.41
N ILE A 285 17.43 2.40 -12.24
CA ILE A 285 17.74 1.57 -11.08
C ILE A 285 16.41 1.18 -10.42
N PRO A 286 16.06 -0.13 -10.35
CA PRO A 286 14.76 -0.56 -9.86
C PRO A 286 14.65 -0.49 -8.33
N ALA A 287 13.43 -0.25 -7.84
CA ALA A 287 13.05 -0.38 -6.43
C ALA A 287 13.79 0.56 -5.46
N PHE A 288 14.24 1.72 -5.97
CA PHE A 288 14.73 2.83 -5.15
C PHE A 288 13.80 4.03 -5.27
N GLY A 289 13.64 4.75 -4.15
CA GLY A 289 12.69 5.85 -4.03
C GLY A 289 11.24 5.36 -3.89
N HIS A 290 10.42 6.12 -3.17
CA HIS A 290 8.99 5.82 -3.03
C HIS A 290 8.20 7.12 -2.84
N ARG A 291 7.19 7.36 -3.67
CA ARG A 291 6.43 8.63 -3.67
C ARG A 291 5.78 8.96 -2.32
N LEU A 292 5.30 7.93 -1.59
CA LEU A 292 4.71 8.12 -0.25
C LEU A 292 5.77 8.23 0.87
N TYR A 293 7.04 7.94 0.58
CA TYR A 293 8.15 8.02 1.53
C TYR A 293 9.33 8.83 0.97
N PRO A 294 9.19 10.15 0.85
CA PRO A 294 10.24 10.99 0.25
C PRO A 294 11.55 11.00 1.04
N LYS A 295 11.51 10.60 2.32
CA LYS A 295 12.67 10.47 3.21
C LYS A 295 13.20 9.02 3.30
N GLY A 296 12.69 8.09 2.50
CA GLY A 296 13.02 6.67 2.53
C GLY A 296 11.89 5.81 3.10
N ASP A 297 11.79 4.58 2.60
CA ASP A 297 10.77 3.60 3.01
C ASP A 297 11.11 3.01 4.38
N PRO A 298 10.33 3.31 5.44
CA PRO A 298 10.63 2.83 6.79
C PRO A 298 10.56 1.31 6.90
N ARG A 299 9.80 0.64 6.05
CA ARG A 299 9.70 -0.82 5.98
C ARG A 299 11.00 -1.44 5.50
N ALA A 300 11.61 -0.85 4.45
CA ALA A 300 12.90 -1.27 3.94
C ALA A 300 13.98 -1.09 5.00
N HIS A 301 14.03 0.07 5.64
CA HIS A 301 14.98 0.34 6.70
C HIS A 301 14.86 -0.66 7.85
N ALA A 302 13.64 -0.92 8.33
CA ALA A 302 13.41 -1.88 9.43
C ALA A 302 13.85 -3.30 9.04
N LEU A 303 13.54 -3.76 7.84
CA LEU A 303 13.90 -5.11 7.40
C LEU A 303 15.41 -5.26 7.18
N LEU A 304 16.06 -4.29 6.52
CA LEU A 304 17.52 -4.28 6.31
C LEU A 304 18.31 -4.16 7.60
N THR A 305 17.76 -3.48 8.61
CA THR A 305 18.37 -3.40 9.96
C THR A 305 18.27 -4.74 10.68
N ALA A 306 17.11 -5.39 10.65
CA ALA A 306 16.88 -6.66 11.33
C ALA A 306 17.56 -7.85 10.63
N ALA A 307 17.67 -7.80 9.31
CA ALA A 307 18.35 -8.80 8.48
C ALA A 307 19.36 -8.10 7.55
N PRO A 308 20.55 -7.74 8.05
CA PRO A 308 21.54 -7.03 7.25
C PRO A 308 21.88 -7.78 5.95
N PRO A 309 21.95 -7.09 4.81
CA PRO A 309 22.27 -7.70 3.51
C PRO A 309 23.69 -8.29 3.50
N THR A 310 24.03 -9.04 2.46
CA THR A 310 25.42 -9.47 2.27
C THR A 310 26.34 -8.25 2.12
N PRO A 311 27.65 -8.37 2.39
CA PRO A 311 28.57 -7.23 2.24
C PRO A 311 28.53 -6.60 0.83
N PHE A 312 28.41 -7.43 -0.21
CA PHE A 312 28.30 -6.95 -1.59
C PHE A 312 26.96 -6.21 -1.82
N ASP A 313 25.87 -6.80 -1.37
CA ASP A 313 24.54 -6.19 -1.53
C ASP A 313 24.43 -4.86 -0.76
N ALA A 314 25.05 -4.80 0.43
CA ALA A 314 25.15 -3.55 1.19
C ALA A 314 25.95 -2.47 0.44
N SER A 315 27.06 -2.85 -0.19
CA SER A 315 27.87 -1.93 -1.00
C SER A 315 27.10 -1.42 -2.22
N LEU A 316 26.30 -2.28 -2.87
CA LEU A 316 25.45 -1.90 -4.01
C LEU A 316 24.34 -0.92 -3.58
N ILE A 317 23.65 -1.19 -2.47
CA ILE A 317 22.65 -0.27 -1.93
C ILE A 317 23.27 1.10 -1.64
N ALA A 318 24.42 1.12 -0.94
CA ALA A 318 25.13 2.35 -0.62
C ALA A 318 25.63 3.10 -1.87
N ALA A 319 26.04 2.40 -2.92
CA ALA A 319 26.42 3.00 -4.20
C ALA A 319 25.23 3.72 -4.86
N VAL A 320 24.04 3.09 -4.89
CA VAL A 320 22.83 3.70 -5.43
C VAL A 320 22.43 4.94 -4.61
N GLU A 321 22.39 4.84 -3.28
CA GLU A 321 22.05 5.96 -2.39
C GLU A 321 23.00 7.15 -2.60
N ARG A 322 24.30 6.90 -2.75
CA ARG A 322 25.32 7.93 -2.99
C ARG A 322 25.13 8.62 -4.35
N VAL A 323 24.86 7.84 -5.39
CA VAL A 323 24.77 8.36 -6.77
C VAL A 323 23.44 9.05 -7.03
N LEU A 324 22.33 8.48 -6.54
CA LEU A 324 20.98 8.97 -6.86
C LEU A 324 20.34 9.78 -5.72
N GLY A 325 20.87 9.72 -4.49
CA GLY A 325 20.28 10.38 -3.33
C GLY A 325 18.92 9.82 -2.92
N VAL A 326 18.60 8.58 -3.29
CA VAL A 326 17.31 7.91 -3.02
C VAL A 326 17.52 6.63 -2.22
N ALA A 327 16.69 6.42 -1.21
CA ALA A 327 16.74 5.25 -0.36
C ALA A 327 16.05 4.02 -0.99
N PRO A 328 16.41 2.79 -0.58
CA PRO A 328 15.77 1.57 -1.04
C PRO A 328 14.30 1.48 -0.64
N SER A 329 13.45 0.86 -1.47
CA SER A 329 12.08 0.45 -1.12
C SER A 329 12.05 -0.93 -0.47
N ILE A 330 10.88 -1.32 0.02
CA ILE A 330 10.67 -2.66 0.60
C ILE A 330 11.04 -3.80 -0.37
N ASP A 331 10.94 -3.58 -1.69
CA ASP A 331 11.30 -4.57 -2.70
C ASP A 331 12.79 -4.90 -2.71
N ILE A 332 13.67 -3.90 -2.52
CA ILE A 332 15.12 -4.12 -2.33
C ILE A 332 15.37 -4.91 -1.05
N ALA A 333 14.69 -4.58 0.04
CA ALA A 333 14.89 -5.27 1.31
C ALA A 333 14.47 -6.75 1.23
N LEU A 334 13.37 -7.05 0.54
CA LEU A 334 12.93 -8.42 0.31
C LEU A 334 13.90 -9.20 -0.61
N ALA A 335 14.39 -8.57 -1.67
CA ALA A 335 15.38 -9.19 -2.56
C ALA A 335 16.72 -9.42 -1.85
N ALA A 336 17.16 -8.50 -0.99
CA ALA A 336 18.35 -8.67 -0.15
C ALA A 336 18.17 -9.80 0.87
N LEU A 337 16.97 -9.95 1.46
CA LEU A 337 16.63 -11.05 2.37
C LEU A 337 16.70 -12.40 1.65
N GLU A 338 16.14 -12.52 0.43
CA GLU A 338 16.23 -13.71 -0.41
C GLU A 338 17.68 -14.15 -0.59
N ARG A 339 18.56 -13.21 -0.91
CA ARG A 339 19.98 -13.46 -1.13
C ARG A 339 20.75 -13.77 0.17
N ARG A 340 20.49 -13.01 1.23
CA ARG A 340 21.15 -13.15 2.53
C ARG A 340 21.02 -14.55 3.12
N PHE A 341 19.85 -15.17 2.95
CA PHE A 341 19.54 -16.49 3.48
C PHE A 341 19.50 -17.60 2.42
N ALA A 342 19.98 -17.30 1.20
CA ALA A 342 19.94 -18.22 0.06
C ALA A 342 18.56 -18.87 -0.13
N LEU A 343 17.48 -18.09 0.02
CA LEU A 343 16.12 -18.57 -0.14
C LEU A 343 15.85 -18.98 -1.60
N PRO A 344 14.82 -19.79 -1.86
CA PRO A 344 14.45 -20.15 -3.22
C PRO A 344 14.21 -18.91 -4.10
N ARG A 345 14.51 -19.03 -5.36
CA ARG A 345 14.25 -17.96 -6.34
C ARG A 345 12.81 -17.49 -6.29
N ASP A 346 12.59 -16.19 -6.42
CA ASP A 346 11.30 -15.51 -6.34
C ASP A 346 10.63 -15.61 -4.95
N SER A 347 11.35 -16.03 -3.91
CA SER A 347 10.84 -16.06 -2.53
C SER A 347 10.47 -14.66 -2.02
N ALA A 348 11.18 -13.62 -2.44
CA ALA A 348 10.85 -12.23 -2.14
C ALA A 348 9.43 -11.86 -2.64
N LEU A 349 9.08 -12.27 -3.86
CA LEU A 349 7.75 -12.06 -4.43
C LEU A 349 6.69 -12.94 -3.74
N ALA A 350 7.06 -14.18 -3.37
CA ALA A 350 6.19 -15.06 -2.62
C ALA A 350 5.83 -14.46 -1.25
N LEU A 351 6.82 -13.98 -0.49
CA LEU A 351 6.59 -13.32 0.81
C LEU A 351 5.71 -12.08 0.67
N PHE A 352 5.94 -11.28 -0.39
CA PHE A 352 5.09 -10.13 -0.66
C PHE A 352 3.62 -10.55 -0.89
N ALA A 353 3.36 -11.53 -1.75
CA ALA A 353 2.01 -12.00 -2.05
C ALA A 353 1.31 -12.59 -0.82
N ILE A 354 2.03 -13.40 -0.04
CA ILE A 354 1.51 -14.03 1.18
C ILE A 354 1.13 -12.97 2.22
N GLY A 355 2.04 -12.09 2.57
CA GLY A 355 1.77 -11.03 3.56
C GLY A 355 0.63 -10.13 3.11
N ARG A 356 0.64 -9.66 1.85
CA ARG A 356 -0.37 -8.76 1.29
C ARG A 356 -1.76 -9.39 1.21
N SER A 357 -1.88 -10.71 1.13
CA SER A 357 -3.17 -11.39 1.09
C SER A 357 -4.02 -11.11 2.35
N VAL A 358 -3.39 -10.90 3.50
CA VAL A 358 -4.06 -10.53 4.76
C VAL A 358 -4.72 -9.15 4.65
N GLY A 359 -4.00 -8.15 4.11
CA GLY A 359 -4.54 -6.82 3.84
C GLY A 359 -5.66 -6.84 2.80
N TRP A 360 -5.50 -7.58 1.71
CA TRP A 360 -6.56 -7.73 0.69
C TRP A 360 -7.86 -8.28 1.28
N ILE A 361 -7.76 -9.29 2.17
CA ILE A 361 -8.92 -9.85 2.87
C ILE A 361 -9.60 -8.77 3.71
N ALA A 362 -8.84 -8.00 4.49
CA ALA A 362 -9.38 -6.92 5.30
C ALA A 362 -10.11 -5.88 4.43
N HIS A 363 -9.52 -5.48 3.32
CA HIS A 363 -10.12 -4.53 2.38
C HIS A 363 -11.37 -5.09 1.68
N ALA A 364 -11.38 -6.39 1.34
CA ALA A 364 -12.56 -7.05 0.79
C ALA A 364 -13.71 -7.09 1.80
N MET A 365 -13.41 -7.40 3.07
CA MET A 365 -14.39 -7.38 4.16
C MET A 365 -14.96 -5.97 4.37
N GLU A 366 -14.08 -4.97 4.50
CA GLU A 366 -14.49 -3.56 4.68
C GLU A 366 -15.37 -3.09 3.51
N GLN A 367 -14.99 -3.42 2.26
CA GLN A 367 -15.78 -3.03 1.10
C GLN A 367 -17.14 -3.71 1.06
N SER A 368 -17.21 -4.98 1.42
CA SER A 368 -18.48 -5.74 1.46
C SER A 368 -19.44 -5.19 2.53
N GLU A 369 -18.92 -4.65 3.63
CA GLU A 369 -19.72 -4.00 4.68
C GLU A 369 -20.38 -2.70 4.19
N THR A 370 -19.77 -1.98 3.25
CA THR A 370 -20.33 -0.72 2.75
C THR A 370 -21.57 -0.93 1.89
N GLY A 371 -21.72 -2.08 1.25
CA GLY A 371 -22.77 -2.37 0.27
C GLY A 371 -22.72 -1.49 -0.99
N GLN A 372 -21.69 -0.68 -1.17
CA GLN A 372 -21.58 0.28 -2.27
C GLN A 372 -20.75 -0.29 -3.41
N LEU A 373 -21.30 -0.24 -4.63
CA LEU A 373 -20.60 -0.58 -5.86
C LEU A 373 -19.58 0.51 -6.23
N ILE A 374 -18.33 0.13 -6.44
CA ILE A 374 -17.30 1.01 -7.03
C ILE A 374 -17.48 1.01 -8.55
N ARG A 375 -18.03 2.10 -9.07
CA ARG A 375 -18.30 2.26 -10.51
C ARG A 375 -17.97 3.68 -10.98
N PRO A 376 -16.70 3.97 -11.24
CA PRO A 376 -16.32 5.25 -11.82
C PRO A 376 -16.89 5.40 -13.24
N ARG A 377 -17.01 6.64 -13.71
CA ARG A 377 -17.41 6.97 -15.08
C ARG A 377 -16.19 7.43 -15.88
N ALA A 378 -16.14 7.08 -17.14
CA ALA A 378 -15.19 7.67 -18.08
C ALA A 378 -15.71 9.01 -18.62
N ALA A 379 -14.80 9.96 -18.86
CA ALA A 379 -15.08 11.10 -19.72
C ALA A 379 -14.87 10.67 -21.18
N THR A 380 -15.73 11.16 -22.09
CA THR A 380 -15.46 11.07 -23.53
C THR A 380 -14.34 12.05 -23.87
N ALA A 381 -13.34 11.58 -24.62
CA ALA A 381 -12.24 12.40 -25.12
C ALA A 381 -12.75 13.41 -26.16
#